data_6231d45e29def3a19fb6de522ef6b299
#
_entry.id   6231d45e29def3a19fb6de522ef6b299
#
_cell.length_a   1.000
_cell.length_b   1.000
_cell.length_c   1.000
_cell.angle_alpha   90.00
_cell.angle_beta   90.00
_cell.angle_gamma   90.00
#
_symmetry.space_group_name_H-M   'P 1'
#
loop_
_entity.id
_entity.type
_entity.pdbx_description
1 polymer ?
#
loop_
_entity_poly.entity_id
_entity_poly.type
_entity_poly.pdbx_seq_one_letter_code
_entity_poly.pdbx_strand_id
1 'polypeptide(L)'
;HTICTWQSLNILLKGSRNYEVDVTISEFLEDVVCVMVDEVHMAKADALKTLLTGVMAHIPIRWGLTGTIPKEDFEFMSLKCSIGNVIGRLSAKELQDQGVLANCHVNVLQLQDSVEYKDYQSELKYLLSTESRLDYMAELIESIREAGNTLVLVDRIVPGKYLAEKVK
;
A
#
# COMPACT_ATOMS: atom_id res chain seq x y z
N HIS A 1 0.24 -2.03 -25.00
CA HIS A 1 0.46 -1.71 -23.58
C HIS A 1 0.01 -2.89 -22.73
N THR A 2 0.82 -3.32 -21.78
CA THR A 2 0.49 -4.41 -20.85
C THR A 2 0.52 -3.91 -19.43
N ILE A 3 -0.48 -4.25 -18.64
CA ILE A 3 -0.54 -3.98 -17.20
C ILE A 3 -0.45 -5.31 -16.48
N CYS A 4 0.49 -5.44 -15.55
CA CYS A 4 0.69 -6.65 -14.77
C CYS A 4 1.13 -6.32 -13.35
N THR A 5 1.03 -7.28 -12.45
CA THR A 5 1.57 -7.14 -11.10
C THR A 5 3.02 -7.62 -11.07
N TRP A 6 3.85 -7.03 -10.20
CA TRP A 6 5.23 -7.51 -10.02
C TRP A 6 5.29 -8.94 -9.48
N GLN A 7 4.24 -9.38 -8.75
CA GLN A 7 4.11 -10.76 -8.29
C GLN A 7 3.98 -11.73 -9.47
N SER A 8 3.17 -11.39 -10.46
CA SER A 8 3.03 -12.19 -11.69
C SER A 8 4.34 -12.28 -12.46
N LEU A 9 5.06 -11.16 -12.59
CA LEU A 9 6.39 -11.15 -13.21
C LEU A 9 7.43 -11.98 -12.43
N ASN A 10 7.35 -11.97 -11.10
CA ASN A 10 8.25 -12.78 -10.27
C ASN A 10 7.95 -14.28 -10.38
N ILE A 11 6.67 -14.67 -10.58
CA ILE A 11 6.30 -16.05 -10.88
C ILE A 11 6.88 -16.45 -12.23
N LEU A 12 6.73 -15.61 -13.24
CA LEU A 12 7.27 -15.84 -14.59
C LEU A 12 8.81 -15.96 -14.57
N LEU A 13 9.49 -15.08 -13.80
CA LEU A 13 10.94 -15.13 -13.61
C LEU A 13 11.42 -16.46 -12.96
N LYS A 14 10.69 -16.94 -11.96
CA LYS A 14 11.06 -18.16 -11.22
C LYS A 14 10.71 -19.45 -11.95
N GLY A 15 9.94 -19.38 -13.02
CA GLY A 15 9.47 -20.56 -13.74
C GLY A 15 8.62 -21.43 -12.82
N SER A 16 7.37 -21.11 -12.61
CA SER A 16 6.49 -21.90 -11.74
C SER A 16 6.26 -23.28 -12.35
N ARG A 17 6.64 -24.33 -11.62
CA ARG A 17 6.40 -25.75 -12.02
C ARG A 17 4.91 -26.11 -12.12
N ASN A 18 4.02 -25.24 -11.64
CA ASN A 18 2.57 -25.50 -11.54
C ASN A 18 1.72 -24.73 -12.55
N TYR A 19 2.32 -23.87 -13.38
CA TYR A 19 1.61 -23.17 -14.44
C TYR A 19 2.29 -23.50 -15.77
N GLU A 20 1.53 -24.01 -16.73
CA GLU A 20 1.93 -24.04 -18.13
C GLU A 20 1.98 -22.57 -18.59
N VAL A 21 3.15 -21.97 -18.53
CA VAL A 21 3.39 -20.62 -19.03
C VAL A 21 4.06 -20.75 -20.37
N ASP A 22 3.35 -20.44 -21.43
CA ASP A 22 3.82 -20.57 -22.81
C ASP A 22 4.88 -19.52 -23.18
N VAL A 23 5.11 -18.51 -22.30
CA VAL A 23 6.00 -17.36 -22.56
C VAL A 23 7.02 -17.21 -21.45
N THR A 24 8.28 -17.08 -21.79
CA THR A 24 9.36 -16.79 -20.83
C THR A 24 9.35 -15.29 -20.46
N ILE A 25 9.97 -14.93 -19.32
CA ILE A 25 10.12 -13.51 -18.93
C ILE A 25 10.92 -12.71 -19.97
N SER A 26 11.90 -13.33 -20.63
CA SER A 26 12.72 -12.69 -21.66
C SER A 26 11.89 -12.36 -22.91
N GLU A 27 11.10 -13.30 -23.39
CA GLU A 27 10.16 -13.07 -24.51
C GLU A 27 9.10 -12.02 -24.14
N PHE A 28 8.57 -12.05 -22.92
CA PHE A 28 7.60 -11.05 -22.44
C PHE A 28 8.17 -9.63 -22.45
N LEU A 29 9.48 -9.47 -22.18
CA LEU A 29 10.16 -8.18 -22.07
C LEU A 29 10.92 -7.77 -23.33
N GLU A 30 10.97 -8.58 -24.38
CA GLU A 30 11.81 -8.38 -25.56
C GLU A 30 11.60 -7.01 -26.23
N ASP A 31 10.34 -6.60 -26.42
CA ASP A 31 9.97 -5.34 -27.08
C ASP A 31 9.62 -4.22 -26.09
N VAL A 32 9.88 -4.41 -24.79
CA VAL A 32 9.52 -3.42 -23.79
C VAL A 32 10.56 -2.31 -23.74
N VAL A 33 10.18 -1.11 -24.14
CA VAL A 33 11.04 0.09 -24.15
C VAL A 33 10.79 1.02 -22.97
N CYS A 34 9.68 0.84 -22.25
CA CYS A 34 9.31 1.66 -21.10
C CYS A 34 8.65 0.81 -20.02
N VAL A 35 9.05 1.01 -18.79
CA VAL A 35 8.38 0.47 -17.60
C VAL A 35 7.92 1.59 -16.70
N MET A 36 6.64 1.54 -16.30
CA MET A 36 6.06 2.40 -15.28
C MET A 36 5.69 1.56 -14.07
N VAL A 37 6.14 1.98 -12.89
CA VAL A 37 5.87 1.29 -11.63
C VAL A 37 5.08 2.21 -10.72
N ASP A 38 3.83 1.86 -10.46
CA ASP A 38 3.04 2.51 -9.44
C ASP A 38 3.40 1.96 -8.06
N GLU A 39 3.25 2.79 -7.03
CA GLU A 39 3.68 2.49 -5.65
C GLU A 39 5.14 1.99 -5.59
N VAL A 40 6.02 2.66 -6.34
CA VAL A 40 7.41 2.22 -6.51
C VAL A 40 8.21 2.17 -5.20
N HIS A 41 7.74 2.79 -4.12
CA HIS A 41 8.33 2.62 -2.78
C HIS A 41 8.35 1.15 -2.33
N MET A 42 7.49 0.31 -2.89
CA MET A 42 7.53 -1.15 -2.67
C MET A 42 8.77 -1.82 -3.27
N ALA A 43 9.56 -1.12 -4.09
CA ALA A 43 10.84 -1.62 -4.62
C ALA A 43 11.95 -1.73 -3.55
N LYS A 44 11.67 -1.32 -2.30
CA LYS A 44 12.47 -1.71 -1.14
C LYS A 44 12.41 -3.23 -0.87
N ALA A 45 11.34 -3.90 -1.30
CA ALA A 45 11.22 -5.34 -1.22
C ALA A 45 12.08 -6.03 -2.29
N ASP A 46 12.82 -7.06 -1.90
CA ASP A 46 13.83 -7.72 -2.74
C ASP A 46 13.31 -8.20 -4.10
N ALA A 47 12.06 -8.66 -4.16
CA ALA A 47 11.50 -9.21 -5.40
C ALA A 47 11.33 -8.16 -6.50
N LEU A 48 10.74 -6.99 -6.21
CA LEU A 48 10.56 -5.94 -7.19
C LEU A 48 11.92 -5.31 -7.58
N LYS A 49 12.81 -5.12 -6.59
CA LYS A 49 14.18 -4.66 -6.82
C LYS A 49 14.91 -5.60 -7.76
N THR A 50 14.84 -6.92 -7.54
CA THR A 50 15.49 -7.94 -8.38
C THR A 50 14.96 -7.89 -9.82
N LEU A 51 13.67 -7.70 -10.02
CA LEU A 51 13.09 -7.54 -11.35
C LEU A 51 13.66 -6.28 -12.05
N LEU A 52 13.63 -5.13 -11.38
CA LEU A 52 14.05 -3.84 -11.94
C LEU A 52 15.55 -3.76 -12.22
N THR A 53 16.39 -4.34 -11.37
CA THR A 53 17.85 -4.31 -11.50
C THR A 53 18.41 -5.50 -12.28
N GLY A 54 17.61 -6.56 -12.44
CA GLY A 54 17.94 -7.78 -13.17
C GLY A 54 17.36 -7.79 -14.59
N VAL A 55 16.30 -8.57 -14.77
CA VAL A 55 15.73 -8.83 -16.11
C VAL A 55 15.20 -7.59 -16.84
N MET A 56 14.81 -6.55 -16.11
CA MET A 56 14.38 -5.26 -16.66
C MET A 56 15.51 -4.22 -16.76
N ALA A 57 16.76 -4.58 -16.43
CA ALA A 57 17.86 -3.64 -16.39
C ALA A 57 18.15 -2.99 -17.76
N HIS A 58 17.82 -3.68 -18.85
CA HIS A 58 18.01 -3.21 -20.22
C HIS A 58 16.97 -2.19 -20.68
N ILE A 59 15.83 -2.05 -19.98
CA ILE A 59 14.74 -1.15 -20.38
C ILE A 59 15.17 0.31 -20.16
N PRO A 60 15.25 1.13 -21.23
CA PRO A 60 15.86 2.45 -21.15
C PRO A 60 14.99 3.50 -20.45
N ILE A 61 13.67 3.41 -20.57
CA ILE A 61 12.74 4.38 -19.98
C ILE A 61 12.10 3.77 -18.76
N ARG A 62 12.32 4.40 -17.60
CA ARG A 62 11.82 3.93 -16.31
C ARG A 62 11.15 5.06 -15.56
N TRP A 63 9.91 4.83 -15.15
CA TRP A 63 9.11 5.77 -14.36
C TRP A 63 8.65 5.11 -13.08
N GLY A 64 8.89 5.75 -11.96
CA GLY A 64 8.37 5.35 -10.67
C GLY A 64 7.41 6.40 -10.14
N LEU A 65 6.22 6.00 -9.75
CA LEU A 65 5.20 6.83 -9.13
C LEU A 65 5.02 6.40 -7.68
N THR A 66 4.94 7.33 -6.76
CA THR A 66 4.63 7.02 -5.35
C THR A 66 4.15 8.26 -4.61
N GLY A 67 3.16 8.08 -3.73
CA GLY A 67 2.76 9.10 -2.77
C GLY A 67 3.69 9.22 -1.55
N THR A 68 4.56 8.22 -1.33
CA THR A 68 5.43 8.14 -0.16
C THR A 68 6.86 7.78 -0.55
N ILE A 69 7.79 8.71 -0.35
CA ILE A 69 9.22 8.43 -0.53
C ILE A 69 9.76 7.91 0.80
N PRO A 70 10.53 6.78 0.81
CA PRO A 70 11.16 6.28 2.01
C PRO A 70 12.03 7.35 2.68
N LYS A 71 11.98 7.42 4.01
CA LYS A 71 12.78 8.36 4.81
C LYS A 71 14.13 7.79 5.19
N GLU A 72 14.24 6.48 5.25
CA GLU A 72 15.46 5.75 5.58
C GLU A 72 16.45 5.85 4.40
N ASP A 73 17.66 6.28 4.66
CA ASP A 73 18.69 6.51 3.62
C ASP A 73 18.96 5.24 2.79
N PHE A 74 18.99 4.08 3.43
CA PHE A 74 19.21 2.80 2.75
C PHE A 74 18.05 2.44 1.81
N GLU A 75 16.81 2.59 2.25
CA GLU A 75 15.62 2.33 1.42
C GLU A 75 15.56 3.30 0.25
N PHE A 76 15.85 4.57 0.50
CA PHE A 76 15.88 5.60 -0.54
C PHE A 76 16.99 5.35 -1.57
N MET A 77 18.18 4.94 -1.13
CA MET A 77 19.27 4.58 -2.03
C MET A 77 18.91 3.34 -2.87
N SER A 78 18.28 2.33 -2.24
CA SER A 78 17.79 1.14 -2.94
C SER A 78 16.80 1.50 -4.05
N LEU A 79 15.89 2.44 -3.77
CA LEU A 79 14.93 2.95 -4.75
C LEU A 79 15.64 3.67 -5.91
N LYS A 80 16.61 4.54 -5.61
CA LYS A 80 17.41 5.22 -6.64
C LYS A 80 18.15 4.25 -7.54
N CYS A 81 18.74 3.21 -6.98
CA CYS A 81 19.43 2.18 -7.76
C CYS A 81 18.47 1.37 -8.65
N SER A 82 17.22 1.26 -8.27
CA SER A 82 16.22 0.46 -8.99
C SER A 82 15.53 1.22 -10.11
N ILE A 83 15.20 2.50 -9.90
CA ILE A 83 14.38 3.28 -10.85
C ILE A 83 15.00 4.61 -11.25
N GLY A 84 15.87 5.19 -10.43
CA GLY A 84 16.51 6.46 -10.70
C GLY A 84 16.23 7.55 -9.66
N ASN A 85 16.65 8.77 -9.96
CA ASN A 85 16.45 9.92 -9.08
C ASN A 85 15.02 10.45 -9.12
N VAL A 86 14.63 11.13 -8.05
CA VAL A 86 13.37 11.89 -8.01
C VAL A 86 13.47 13.06 -8.98
N ILE A 87 12.58 13.11 -9.96
CA ILE A 87 12.56 14.13 -11.02
C ILE A 87 11.44 15.16 -10.83
N GLY A 88 10.45 14.86 -9.99
CA GLY A 88 9.35 15.77 -9.72
C GLY A 88 8.66 15.43 -8.41
N ARG A 89 8.02 16.42 -7.81
CA ARG A 89 7.18 16.29 -6.62
C ARG A 89 5.96 17.18 -6.78
N LEU A 90 4.82 16.66 -6.38
CA LEU A 90 3.57 17.42 -6.23
C LEU A 90 3.06 17.13 -4.82
N SER A 91 2.84 18.16 -4.03
CA SER A 91 2.27 18.00 -2.70
C SER A 91 0.74 17.90 -2.77
N ALA A 92 0.14 17.21 -1.80
CA ALA A 92 -1.32 17.16 -1.67
C ALA A 92 -1.92 18.58 -1.54
N LYS A 93 -1.21 19.49 -0.85
CA LYS A 93 -1.64 20.87 -0.69
C LYS A 93 -1.69 21.62 -2.02
N GLU A 94 -0.65 21.52 -2.85
CA GLU A 94 -0.64 22.13 -4.19
C GLU A 94 -1.80 21.61 -5.05
N LEU A 95 -2.12 20.34 -4.97
CA LEU A 95 -3.23 19.75 -5.71
C LEU A 95 -4.60 20.17 -5.14
N GLN A 96 -4.71 20.39 -3.83
CA GLN A 96 -5.89 20.97 -3.19
C GLN A 96 -6.08 22.43 -3.59
N ASP A 97 -5.01 23.22 -3.57
CA ASP A 97 -5.04 24.64 -3.96
C ASP A 97 -5.43 24.82 -5.45
N GLN A 98 -5.09 23.84 -6.28
CA GLN A 98 -5.49 23.76 -7.69
C GLN A 98 -6.91 23.18 -7.90
N GLY A 99 -7.59 22.74 -6.86
CA GLY A 99 -8.90 22.10 -6.96
C GLY A 99 -8.91 20.70 -7.57
N VAL A 100 -7.73 20.06 -7.70
CA VAL A 100 -7.59 18.67 -8.21
C VAL A 100 -7.91 17.67 -7.12
N LEU A 101 -7.54 17.95 -5.87
CA LEU A 101 -7.87 17.14 -4.69
C LEU A 101 -8.85 17.87 -3.79
N ALA A 102 -9.75 17.10 -3.19
CA ALA A 102 -10.64 17.60 -2.15
C ALA A 102 -9.85 17.99 -0.88
N ASN A 103 -10.38 18.96 -0.13
CA ASN A 103 -9.85 19.27 1.19
C ASN A 103 -10.09 18.08 2.13
N CYS A 104 -9.09 17.79 2.96
CA CYS A 104 -9.15 16.72 3.94
C CYS A 104 -8.96 17.31 5.34
N HIS A 105 -9.90 17.00 6.24
CA HIS A 105 -9.76 17.25 7.68
C HIS A 105 -9.51 15.93 8.38
N VAL A 106 -8.47 15.87 9.21
CA VAL A 106 -8.12 14.69 9.98
C VAL A 106 -8.39 14.94 11.45
N ASN A 107 -9.32 14.20 12.02
CA ASN A 107 -9.59 14.16 13.44
C ASN A 107 -9.00 12.89 14.04
N VAL A 108 -8.11 13.05 15.02
CA VAL A 108 -7.49 11.92 15.72
C VAL A 108 -8.18 11.77 17.07
N LEU A 109 -8.88 10.65 17.26
CA LEU A 109 -9.49 10.29 18.53
C LEU A 109 -8.53 9.33 19.26
N GLN A 110 -7.93 9.82 20.33
CA GLN A 110 -7.04 9.01 21.16
C GLN A 110 -7.82 8.44 22.32
N LEU A 111 -8.02 7.12 22.30
CA LEU A 111 -8.56 6.39 23.44
C LEU A 111 -7.43 6.09 24.43
N GLN A 112 -7.62 6.49 25.69
CA GLN A 112 -6.68 6.18 26.76
C GLN A 112 -7.15 4.95 27.51
N ASP A 113 -6.22 4.05 27.78
CA ASP A 113 -6.45 2.85 28.57
C ASP A 113 -5.40 2.75 29.67
N SER A 114 -5.79 2.29 30.85
CA SER A 114 -4.90 2.18 32.00
C SER A 114 -4.34 0.76 32.19
N VAL A 115 -4.63 -0.15 31.27
CA VAL A 115 -4.19 -1.55 31.38
C VAL A 115 -2.80 -1.73 30.78
N GLU A 116 -1.88 -2.27 31.54
CA GLU A 116 -0.54 -2.65 31.08
C GLU A 116 -0.56 -4.10 30.56
N TYR A 117 0.06 -4.30 29.41
CA TYR A 117 0.18 -5.60 28.76
C TYR A 117 1.62 -6.10 28.75
N LYS A 118 1.79 -7.42 28.83
CA LYS A 118 3.13 -8.03 28.85
C LYS A 118 3.82 -8.00 27.49
N ASP A 119 3.06 -7.98 26.42
CA ASP A 119 3.53 -8.05 25.05
C ASP A 119 2.55 -7.39 24.07
N TYR A 120 3.08 -7.02 22.92
CA TYR A 120 2.31 -6.39 21.84
C TYR A 120 1.11 -7.23 21.36
N GLN A 121 1.24 -8.57 21.31
CA GLN A 121 0.15 -9.41 20.80
C GLN A 121 -1.05 -9.44 21.76
N SER A 122 -0.77 -9.46 23.06
CA SER A 122 -1.80 -9.39 24.11
C SER A 122 -2.53 -8.04 24.08
N GLU A 123 -1.78 -6.95 23.93
CA GLU A 123 -2.36 -5.62 23.79
C GLU A 123 -3.19 -5.51 22.51
N LEU A 124 -2.66 -5.91 21.37
CA LEU A 124 -3.36 -5.89 20.09
C LEU A 124 -4.67 -6.70 20.16
N LYS A 125 -4.62 -7.90 20.77
CA LYS A 125 -5.81 -8.73 20.96
C LYS A 125 -6.86 -8.00 21.79
N TYR A 126 -6.48 -7.38 22.89
CA TYR A 126 -7.39 -6.60 23.72
C TYR A 126 -8.01 -5.45 22.91
N LEU A 127 -7.19 -4.64 22.25
CA LEU A 127 -7.63 -3.48 21.46
C LEU A 127 -8.66 -3.88 20.39
N LEU A 128 -8.52 -5.05 19.79
CA LEU A 128 -9.36 -5.53 18.69
C LEU A 128 -10.54 -6.39 19.12
N SER A 129 -10.59 -6.88 20.38
CA SER A 129 -11.65 -7.79 20.84
C SER A 129 -12.47 -7.28 22.01
N THR A 130 -12.12 -6.13 22.59
CA THR A 130 -12.88 -5.57 23.71
C THR A 130 -14.21 -4.99 23.22
N GLU A 131 -15.29 -5.60 23.65
CA GLU A 131 -16.63 -5.29 23.18
C GLU A 131 -17.01 -3.82 23.40
N SER A 132 -16.74 -3.27 24.59
CA SER A 132 -17.03 -1.87 24.90
C SER A 132 -16.32 -0.87 23.99
N ARG A 133 -15.11 -1.19 23.50
CA ARG A 133 -14.37 -0.38 22.53
C ARG A 133 -14.98 -0.47 21.14
N LEU A 134 -15.38 -1.68 20.75
CA LEU A 134 -16.04 -1.91 19.46
C LEU A 134 -17.45 -1.27 19.44
N ASP A 135 -18.18 -1.31 20.54
CA ASP A 135 -19.47 -0.62 20.68
C ASP A 135 -19.28 0.91 20.57
N TYR A 136 -18.29 1.47 21.25
CA TYR A 136 -17.96 2.90 21.10
C TYR A 136 -17.62 3.27 19.65
N MET A 137 -16.84 2.42 18.96
CA MET A 137 -16.53 2.63 17.54
C MET A 137 -17.79 2.56 16.66
N ALA A 138 -18.70 1.63 16.95
CA ALA A 138 -19.97 1.53 16.23
C ALA A 138 -20.85 2.77 16.43
N GLU A 139 -20.97 3.27 17.67
CA GLU A 139 -21.68 4.52 17.98
C GLU A 139 -21.07 5.73 17.25
N LEU A 140 -19.72 5.81 17.20
CA LEU A 140 -19.03 6.85 16.47
C LEU A 140 -19.33 6.79 14.97
N ILE A 141 -19.25 5.60 14.36
CA ILE A 141 -19.56 5.40 12.94
C ILE A 141 -21.01 5.81 12.67
N GLU A 142 -21.92 5.42 13.52
CA GLU A 142 -23.33 5.77 13.39
C GLU A 142 -23.56 7.28 13.49
N SER A 143 -22.82 7.98 14.36
CA SER A 143 -22.93 9.43 14.53
C SER A 143 -22.47 10.24 13.33
N ILE A 144 -21.55 9.70 12.52
CA ILE A 144 -21.01 10.42 11.35
C ILE A 144 -21.68 10.03 10.03
N ARG A 145 -22.51 8.99 10.01
CA ARG A 145 -23.12 8.48 8.76
C ARG A 145 -23.99 9.50 8.04
N GLU A 146 -24.65 10.39 8.79
CA GLU A 146 -25.47 11.44 8.19
C GLU A 146 -24.68 12.53 7.47
N ALA A 147 -23.36 12.62 7.74
CA ALA A 147 -22.49 13.60 7.08
C ALA A 147 -22.14 13.22 5.63
N GLY A 148 -22.39 11.98 5.21
CA GLY A 148 -22.13 11.51 3.86
C GLY A 148 -21.70 10.04 3.79
N ASN A 149 -21.11 9.65 2.67
CA ASN A 149 -20.60 8.31 2.49
C ASN A 149 -19.43 8.03 3.43
N THR A 150 -19.56 6.99 4.25
CA THR A 150 -18.56 6.60 5.25
C THR A 150 -17.85 5.32 4.82
N LEU A 151 -16.51 5.35 4.75
CA LEU A 151 -15.67 4.17 4.52
C LEU A 151 -14.94 3.83 5.82
N VAL A 152 -15.19 2.64 6.35
CA VAL A 152 -14.52 2.13 7.55
C VAL A 152 -13.46 1.10 7.17
N LEU A 153 -12.20 1.41 7.48
CA LEU A 153 -11.07 0.51 7.25
C LEU A 153 -10.72 -0.24 8.54
N VAL A 154 -10.63 -1.56 8.45
CA VAL A 154 -10.30 -2.44 9.59
C VAL A 154 -9.15 -3.37 9.20
N ASP A 155 -8.25 -3.63 10.15
CA ASP A 155 -7.10 -4.52 9.93
C ASP A 155 -7.47 -6.01 10.02
N ARG A 156 -8.51 -6.35 10.78
CA ARG A 156 -8.91 -7.73 11.06
C ARG A 156 -10.38 -7.99 10.71
N ILE A 157 -10.64 -9.20 10.21
CA ILE A 157 -11.98 -9.61 9.76
C ILE A 157 -12.98 -9.66 10.93
N VAL A 158 -12.57 -10.17 12.10
CA VAL A 158 -13.48 -10.38 13.23
C VAL A 158 -14.05 -9.07 13.76
N PRO A 159 -13.25 -8.05 14.15
CA PRO A 159 -13.79 -6.76 14.55
C PRO A 159 -14.57 -6.08 13.42
N GLY A 160 -14.15 -6.24 12.15
CA GLY A 160 -14.88 -5.70 11.01
C GLY A 160 -16.29 -6.26 10.88
N LYS A 161 -16.46 -7.56 11.06
CA LYS A 161 -17.79 -8.20 11.07
C LYS A 161 -18.65 -7.70 12.24
N TYR A 162 -18.08 -7.62 13.45
CA TYR A 162 -18.77 -7.10 14.61
C TYR A 162 -19.31 -5.68 14.37
N LEU A 163 -18.44 -4.78 13.86
CA LEU A 163 -18.85 -3.41 13.54
C LEU A 163 -19.94 -3.38 12.46
N ALA A 164 -19.84 -4.21 11.42
CA ALA A 164 -20.83 -4.28 10.35
C ALA A 164 -22.21 -4.79 10.83
N GLU A 165 -22.24 -5.61 11.89
CA GLU A 165 -23.51 -6.08 12.51
C GLU A 165 -24.12 -5.02 13.42
N LYS A 166 -23.31 -4.16 14.04
CA LYS A 166 -23.75 -3.13 14.99
C LYS A 166 -24.21 -1.83 14.31
N VAL A 167 -23.54 -1.46 13.22
CA VAL A 167 -23.88 -0.26 12.41
C VAL A 167 -25.01 -0.63 11.46
N LYS A 168 -26.14 0.03 11.56
CA LYS A 168 -27.37 -0.26 10.79
C LYS A 168 -27.56 0.70 9.61
#